data_936fcef9852c95b716de797d9aa12fe7
#
_entry.id   936fcef9852c95b716de797d9aa12fe7
#
_cell.length_a   1.000
_cell.length_b   1.000
_cell.length_c   1.000
_cell.angle_alpha   90.00
_cell.angle_beta   90.00
_cell.angle_gamma   90.00
#
_symmetry.space_group_name_H-M   'P 1'
#
loop_
_entity.id
_entity.type
_entity.pdbx_description
1 polymer ?
#
loop_
_entity_poly.entity_id
_entity_poly.type
_entity_poly.pdbx_seq_one_letter_code
_entity_poly.pdbx_strand_id
1 'polypeptide(L)'
;ILGSLLGAVLIAVLGRMPVFFVGGIVAAATNLLYADLAAGATVLDGFLHISHLGPPLSALADWAAKLSPDVVAADQGQRMARLMVTIFAENIAGGFALVAITAYLTSVVNPRFAAVQYALLASLTMLIGTLGRPWLGEIIESQGYYTVFMITFWLGGVAVVLSILEWVRQARDTSGSTSLVLAQDD
;
A
#
# COMPACT_ATOMS: atom_id res chain seq x y z
N ILE A 1 5.85 2.20 -10.91
CA ILE A 1 7.08 2.98 -11.13
C ILE A 1 7.03 4.29 -10.34
N LEU A 2 6.02 5.16 -10.47
CA LEU A 2 5.96 6.45 -9.75
C LEU A 2 6.02 6.27 -8.23
N GLY A 3 5.24 5.37 -7.67
CA GLY A 3 5.24 5.09 -6.23
C GLY A 3 6.60 4.59 -5.74
N SER A 4 7.25 3.71 -6.50
CA SER A 4 8.57 3.20 -6.14
C SER A 4 9.64 4.28 -6.20
N LEU A 5 9.57 5.18 -7.17
CA LEU A 5 10.49 6.32 -7.28
C LEU A 5 10.32 7.27 -6.09
N LEU A 6 9.08 7.63 -5.76
CA LEU A 6 8.76 8.45 -4.58
C LEU A 6 9.28 7.80 -3.29
N GLY A 7 9.04 6.49 -3.12
CA GLY A 7 9.54 5.73 -1.97
C GLY A 7 11.07 5.77 -1.86
N ALA A 8 11.78 5.56 -2.96
CA ALA A 8 13.23 5.60 -2.99
C ALA A 8 13.80 6.98 -2.62
N VAL A 9 13.24 8.06 -3.18
CA VAL A 9 13.64 9.44 -2.87
C VAL A 9 13.36 9.76 -1.40
N LEU A 10 12.19 9.39 -0.89
CA LEU A 10 11.84 9.65 0.51
C LEU A 10 12.72 8.86 1.48
N ILE A 11 13.10 7.62 1.16
CA ILE A 11 14.06 6.85 1.98
C ILE A 11 15.41 7.56 2.04
N ALA A 12 15.87 8.12 0.92
CA ALA A 12 17.14 8.84 0.89
C ALA A 12 17.13 10.12 1.73
N VAL A 13 15.98 10.79 1.86
CA VAL A 13 15.83 12.06 2.58
C VAL A 13 15.43 11.85 4.04
N LEU A 14 14.43 11.02 4.32
CA LEU A 14 13.81 10.84 5.63
C LEU A 14 14.31 9.61 6.39
N GLY A 15 15.02 8.70 5.69
CA GLY A 15 15.43 7.43 6.26
C GLY A 15 14.36 6.33 6.12
N ARG A 16 14.76 5.10 6.47
CA ARG A 16 13.96 3.88 6.22
C ARG A 16 12.70 3.78 7.05
N MET A 17 12.80 4.03 8.37
CA MET A 17 11.70 3.79 9.32
C MET A 17 10.51 4.74 9.12
N PRO A 18 10.70 6.08 8.98
CA PRO A 18 9.59 6.98 8.67
C PRO A 18 8.88 6.61 7.38
N VAL A 19 9.63 6.23 6.34
CA VAL A 19 9.07 5.87 5.03
C VAL A 19 8.33 4.52 5.10
N PHE A 20 8.83 3.56 5.86
CA PHE A 20 8.15 2.29 6.11
C PHE A 20 6.80 2.51 6.81
N PHE A 21 6.78 3.36 7.84
CA PHE A 21 5.56 3.74 8.55
C PHE A 21 4.54 4.46 7.64
N VAL A 22 4.98 5.49 6.92
CA VAL A 22 4.11 6.23 5.98
C VAL A 22 3.60 5.31 4.87
N GLY A 23 4.44 4.42 4.34
CA GLY A 23 4.06 3.43 3.34
C GLY A 23 2.94 2.50 3.81
N GLY A 24 3.02 2.05 5.06
CA GLY A 24 1.96 1.26 5.70
C GLY A 24 0.64 2.01 5.80
N ILE A 25 0.67 3.28 6.22
CA ILE A 25 -0.54 4.13 6.29
C ILE A 25 -1.16 4.33 4.91
N VAL A 26 -0.35 4.70 3.91
CA VAL A 26 -0.84 4.96 2.55
C VAL A 26 -1.42 3.69 1.94
N ALA A 27 -0.76 2.54 2.10
CA ALA A 27 -1.27 1.25 1.62
C ALA A 27 -2.58 0.84 2.33
N ALA A 28 -2.69 1.06 3.64
CA ALA A 28 -3.94 0.82 4.36
C ALA A 28 -5.07 1.76 3.89
N ALA A 29 -4.76 3.04 3.69
CA ALA A 29 -5.74 4.04 3.28
C ALA A 29 -6.32 3.77 1.87
N THR A 30 -5.57 3.17 0.94
CA THR A 30 -6.10 2.82 -0.38
C THR A 30 -7.21 1.77 -0.32
N ASN A 31 -7.23 0.91 0.71
CA ASN A 31 -8.35 -0.01 0.92
C ASN A 31 -9.68 0.72 1.20
N LEU A 32 -9.62 1.93 1.80
CA LEU A 32 -10.82 2.74 2.01
C LEU A 32 -11.38 3.29 0.70
N LEU A 33 -10.56 3.56 -0.31
CA LEU A 33 -11.02 3.96 -1.63
C LEU A 33 -11.81 2.82 -2.31
N TYR A 34 -11.33 1.59 -2.18
CA TYR A 34 -12.06 0.41 -2.66
C TYR A 34 -13.34 0.16 -1.86
N ALA A 35 -13.33 0.38 -0.54
CA ALA A 35 -14.52 0.28 0.29
C ALA A 35 -15.56 1.34 -0.11
N ASP A 36 -15.15 2.60 -0.35
CA ASP A 36 -16.03 3.66 -0.87
C ASP A 36 -16.59 3.30 -2.25
N LEU A 37 -15.76 2.75 -3.15
CA LEU A 37 -16.20 2.28 -4.46
C LEU A 37 -17.28 1.19 -4.33
N ALA A 38 -17.14 0.27 -3.39
CA ALA A 38 -18.12 -0.78 -3.13
C ALA A 38 -19.40 -0.24 -2.46
N ALA A 39 -19.31 0.87 -1.70
CA ALA A 39 -20.42 1.51 -0.99
C ALA A 39 -21.17 2.56 -1.81
N GLY A 40 -20.78 2.81 -3.07
CA GLY A 40 -21.44 3.78 -3.94
C GLY A 40 -20.58 4.98 -4.35
N ALA A 41 -19.31 5.02 -3.93
CA ALA A 41 -18.26 5.94 -4.40
C ALA A 41 -18.54 7.44 -4.08
N THR A 42 -19.08 7.73 -2.91
CA THR A 42 -19.43 9.11 -2.52
C THR A 42 -18.20 9.99 -2.31
N VAL A 43 -17.14 9.45 -1.72
CA VAL A 43 -15.88 10.17 -1.49
C VAL A 43 -15.13 10.35 -2.81
N LEU A 44 -15.10 9.30 -3.64
CA LEU A 44 -14.49 9.35 -4.98
C LEU A 44 -15.19 10.37 -5.89
N ASP A 45 -16.51 10.46 -5.84
CA ASP A 45 -17.27 11.47 -6.59
C ASP A 45 -16.96 12.89 -6.12
N GLY A 46 -16.89 13.10 -4.82
CA GLY A 46 -16.47 14.36 -4.25
C GLY A 46 -15.06 14.77 -4.72
N PHE A 47 -14.12 13.82 -4.69
CA PHE A 47 -12.76 14.03 -5.19
C PHE A 47 -12.73 14.36 -6.69
N LEU A 48 -13.43 13.58 -7.52
CA LEU A 48 -13.51 13.79 -8.97
C LEU A 48 -14.13 15.16 -9.32
N HIS A 49 -15.11 15.60 -8.53
CA HIS A 49 -15.75 16.90 -8.70
C HIS A 49 -14.79 18.05 -8.32
N ILE A 50 -14.16 17.99 -7.15
CA ILE A 50 -13.25 19.03 -6.65
C ILE A 50 -11.98 19.13 -7.50
N SER A 51 -11.43 18.00 -7.93
CA SER A 51 -10.22 17.94 -8.75
C SER A 51 -10.45 18.26 -10.23
N HIS A 52 -11.70 18.37 -10.67
CA HIS A 52 -12.09 18.49 -12.09
C HIS A 52 -11.57 17.35 -12.99
N LEU A 53 -11.21 16.20 -12.39
CA LEU A 53 -10.72 15.03 -13.13
C LEU A 53 -11.86 14.16 -13.69
N GLY A 54 -13.10 14.31 -13.20
CA GLY A 54 -14.24 13.53 -13.66
C GLY A 54 -14.46 13.61 -15.17
N PRO A 55 -14.63 14.80 -15.77
CA PRO A 55 -14.88 14.92 -17.20
C PRO A 55 -13.77 14.35 -18.10
N PRO A 56 -12.46 14.64 -17.89
CA PRO A 56 -11.42 14.09 -18.75
C PRO A 56 -11.25 12.56 -18.58
N LEU A 57 -11.44 12.02 -17.38
CA LEU A 57 -11.33 10.57 -17.16
C LEU A 57 -12.53 9.81 -17.73
N SER A 58 -13.75 10.35 -17.65
CA SER A 58 -14.91 9.75 -18.28
C SER A 58 -14.80 9.80 -19.80
N ALA A 59 -14.32 10.91 -20.38
CA ALA A 59 -14.06 11.02 -21.81
C ALA A 59 -12.99 10.01 -22.29
N LEU A 60 -11.94 9.78 -21.49
CA LEU A 60 -10.94 8.76 -21.78
C LEU A 60 -11.54 7.35 -21.73
N ALA A 61 -12.40 7.07 -20.75
CA ALA A 61 -13.10 5.80 -20.64
C ALA A 61 -14.05 5.56 -21.81
N ASP A 62 -14.80 6.59 -22.24
CA ASP A 62 -15.69 6.51 -23.42
C ASP A 62 -14.91 6.32 -24.72
N TRP A 63 -13.73 6.96 -24.83
CA TRP A 63 -12.82 6.71 -25.94
C TRP A 63 -12.31 5.26 -25.96
N ALA A 64 -11.88 4.73 -24.81
CA ALA A 64 -11.44 3.35 -24.68
C ALA A 64 -12.56 2.34 -25.00
N ALA A 65 -13.80 2.65 -24.60
CA ALA A 65 -14.99 1.85 -24.93
C ALA A 65 -15.22 1.76 -26.45
N LYS A 66 -14.93 2.81 -27.20
CA LYS A 66 -15.02 2.78 -28.69
C LYS A 66 -13.99 1.87 -29.33
N LEU A 67 -12.82 1.71 -28.67
CA LEU A 67 -11.77 0.81 -29.17
C LEU A 67 -12.03 -0.66 -28.83
N SER A 68 -12.76 -0.93 -27.76
CA SER A 68 -13.05 -2.28 -27.28
C SER A 68 -14.50 -2.36 -26.76
N PRO A 69 -15.52 -2.30 -27.64
CA PRO A 69 -16.91 -2.24 -27.25
C PRO A 69 -17.40 -3.51 -26.53
N ASP A 70 -16.72 -4.62 -26.71
CA ASP A 70 -17.04 -5.89 -26.04
C ASP A 70 -16.61 -5.92 -24.56
N VAL A 71 -15.76 -4.98 -24.16
CA VAL A 71 -15.17 -4.93 -22.79
C VAL A 71 -15.78 -3.83 -21.94
N VAL A 72 -16.18 -2.72 -22.54
CA VAL A 72 -16.67 -1.53 -21.82
C VAL A 72 -18.01 -1.08 -22.39
N ALA A 73 -19.08 -1.14 -21.61
CA ALA A 73 -20.37 -0.61 -22.01
C ALA A 73 -20.37 0.94 -22.04
N ALA A 74 -21.08 1.51 -23.00
CA ALA A 74 -21.04 2.95 -23.32
C ALA A 74 -21.53 3.92 -22.21
N ASP A 75 -22.26 3.42 -21.19
CA ASP A 75 -22.77 4.24 -20.08
C ASP A 75 -21.93 4.13 -18.77
N GLN A 76 -20.75 3.52 -18.86
CA GLN A 76 -19.90 3.25 -17.71
C GLN A 76 -18.75 4.28 -17.48
N GLY A 77 -18.71 5.36 -18.23
CA GLY A 77 -17.62 6.34 -18.19
C GLY A 77 -17.31 6.85 -16.76
N GLN A 78 -18.34 7.17 -15.98
CA GLN A 78 -18.14 7.61 -14.60
C GLN A 78 -17.66 6.48 -13.67
N ARG A 79 -18.16 5.26 -13.84
CA ARG A 79 -17.68 4.09 -13.07
C ARG A 79 -16.23 3.80 -13.37
N MET A 80 -15.85 3.87 -14.65
CA MET A 80 -14.46 3.71 -15.07
C MET A 80 -13.55 4.81 -14.54
N ALA A 81 -13.99 6.07 -14.52
CA ALA A 81 -13.23 7.16 -13.94
C ALA A 81 -12.93 6.92 -12.44
N ARG A 82 -13.92 6.50 -11.66
CA ARG A 82 -13.76 6.10 -10.25
C ARG A 82 -12.73 4.98 -10.09
N LEU A 83 -12.86 3.93 -10.91
CA LEU A 83 -11.97 2.78 -10.88
C LEU A 83 -10.53 3.16 -11.28
N MET A 84 -10.36 4.00 -12.30
CA MET A 84 -9.05 4.52 -12.72
C MET A 84 -8.33 5.26 -11.60
N VAL A 85 -9.01 6.15 -10.88
CA VAL A 85 -8.44 6.87 -9.73
C VAL A 85 -8.05 5.92 -8.62
N THR A 86 -8.91 4.96 -8.30
CA THR A 86 -8.65 3.98 -7.23
C THR A 86 -7.45 3.11 -7.56
N ILE A 87 -7.39 2.54 -8.78
CA ILE A 87 -6.26 1.72 -9.23
C ILE A 87 -4.98 2.55 -9.30
N PHE A 88 -5.06 3.81 -9.74
CA PHE A 88 -3.89 4.69 -9.80
C PHE A 88 -3.34 4.97 -8.41
N ALA A 89 -4.20 5.31 -7.44
CA ALA A 89 -3.82 5.52 -6.06
C ALA A 89 -3.20 4.25 -5.43
N GLU A 90 -3.80 3.08 -5.67
CA GLU A 90 -3.27 1.79 -5.20
C GLU A 90 -1.90 1.48 -5.80
N ASN A 91 -1.70 1.70 -7.10
CA ASN A 91 -0.41 1.44 -7.75
C ASN A 91 0.70 2.37 -7.21
N ILE A 92 0.37 3.62 -6.89
CA ILE A 92 1.33 4.51 -6.23
C ILE A 92 1.63 4.02 -4.81
N ALA A 93 0.62 3.72 -4.03
CA ALA A 93 0.75 3.24 -2.66
C ALA A 93 1.50 1.89 -2.61
N GLY A 94 1.15 0.95 -3.47
CA GLY A 94 1.79 -0.36 -3.56
C GLY A 94 3.25 -0.28 -3.98
N GLY A 95 3.57 0.55 -4.98
CA GLY A 95 4.96 0.80 -5.38
C GLY A 95 5.79 1.44 -4.28
N PHE A 96 5.21 2.41 -3.57
CA PHE A 96 5.83 3.04 -2.41
C PHE A 96 6.08 2.05 -1.27
N ALA A 97 5.06 1.29 -0.87
CA ALA A 97 5.14 0.29 0.19
C ALA A 97 6.13 -0.84 -0.15
N LEU A 98 6.19 -1.26 -1.41
CA LEU A 98 7.13 -2.29 -1.88
C LEU A 98 8.59 -1.87 -1.68
N VAL A 99 8.94 -0.64 -2.00
CA VAL A 99 10.31 -0.12 -1.80
C VAL A 99 10.61 0.01 -0.31
N ALA A 100 9.67 0.49 0.47
CA ALA A 100 9.82 0.65 1.92
C ALA A 100 10.04 -0.71 2.62
N ILE A 101 9.23 -1.73 2.30
CA ILE A 101 9.38 -3.07 2.89
C ILE A 101 10.67 -3.74 2.43
N THR A 102 11.05 -3.56 1.17
CA THR A 102 12.31 -4.10 0.64
C THR A 102 13.52 -3.49 1.37
N ALA A 103 13.54 -2.18 1.55
CA ALA A 103 14.58 -1.48 2.28
C ALA A 103 14.64 -1.89 3.76
N TYR A 104 13.48 -2.15 4.38
CA TYR A 104 13.41 -2.69 5.74
C TYR A 104 13.97 -4.12 5.80
N LEU A 105 13.49 -5.04 4.96
CA LEU A 105 13.92 -6.43 4.94
C LEU A 105 15.43 -6.56 4.70
N THR A 106 15.97 -5.80 3.75
CA THR A 106 17.43 -5.81 3.48
C THR A 106 18.25 -5.29 4.66
N SER A 107 17.67 -4.49 5.54
CA SER A 107 18.35 -3.98 6.73
C SER A 107 18.38 -4.94 7.92
N VAL A 108 17.46 -5.89 7.95
CA VAL A 108 17.30 -6.86 9.05
C VAL A 108 18.11 -8.15 8.78
N VAL A 109 18.38 -8.45 7.51
CA VAL A 109 19.12 -9.68 7.13
C VAL A 109 20.63 -9.55 7.41
N ASN A 110 21.24 -10.67 7.85
CA ASN A 110 22.68 -10.71 8.05
C ASN A 110 23.41 -10.67 6.68
N PRO A 111 24.36 -9.76 6.45
CA PRO A 111 25.05 -9.62 5.17
C PRO A 111 25.69 -10.93 4.65
N ARG A 112 26.15 -11.80 5.56
CA ARG A 112 26.78 -13.09 5.20
C ARG A 112 25.80 -14.08 4.58
N PHE A 113 24.53 -14.01 4.93
CA PHE A 113 23.46 -14.93 4.48
C PHE A 113 22.30 -14.19 3.84
N ALA A 114 22.50 -12.95 3.41
CA ALA A 114 21.44 -12.03 2.99
C ALA A 114 20.54 -12.62 1.90
N ALA A 115 21.11 -13.29 0.88
CA ALA A 115 20.34 -13.87 -0.21
C ALA A 115 19.34 -14.93 0.26
N VAL A 116 19.78 -15.84 1.13
CA VAL A 116 18.92 -16.93 1.65
C VAL A 116 17.86 -16.38 2.60
N GLN A 117 18.25 -15.51 3.53
CA GLN A 117 17.32 -14.91 4.50
C GLN A 117 16.26 -14.06 3.82
N TYR A 118 16.67 -13.23 2.83
CA TYR A 118 15.73 -12.43 2.05
C TYR A 118 14.76 -13.31 1.27
N ALA A 119 15.24 -14.35 0.59
CA ALA A 119 14.40 -15.27 -0.16
C ALA A 119 13.38 -15.99 0.74
N LEU A 120 13.78 -16.43 1.94
CA LEU A 120 12.88 -17.05 2.91
C LEU A 120 11.80 -16.08 3.40
N LEU A 121 12.18 -14.85 3.76
CA LEU A 121 11.23 -13.83 4.21
C LEU A 121 10.24 -13.44 3.09
N ALA A 122 10.73 -13.25 1.87
CA ALA A 122 9.90 -12.96 0.72
C ALA A 122 8.94 -14.12 0.40
N SER A 123 9.42 -15.36 0.45
CA SER A 123 8.60 -16.54 0.22
C SER A 123 7.51 -16.70 1.29
N LEU A 124 7.85 -16.44 2.55
CA LEU A 124 6.87 -16.49 3.65
C LEU A 124 5.77 -15.42 3.46
N THR A 125 6.13 -14.21 3.07
CA THR A 125 5.18 -13.14 2.77
C THR A 125 4.23 -13.53 1.63
N MET A 126 4.77 -14.10 0.55
CA MET A 126 3.97 -14.60 -0.57
C MET A 126 3.05 -15.74 -0.17
N LEU A 127 3.52 -16.66 0.67
CA LEU A 127 2.74 -17.80 1.15
C LEU A 127 1.52 -17.34 1.95
N ILE A 128 1.70 -16.40 2.89
CA ILE A 128 0.60 -15.83 3.68
C ILE A 128 -0.45 -15.19 2.77
N GLY A 129 -0.03 -14.40 1.78
CA GLY A 129 -0.93 -13.78 0.82
C GLY A 129 -1.68 -14.80 -0.04
N THR A 130 -1.03 -15.89 -0.45
CA THR A 130 -1.65 -16.93 -1.27
C THR A 130 -2.65 -17.77 -0.48
N LEU A 131 -2.33 -18.14 0.77
CA LEU A 131 -3.24 -18.90 1.62
C LEU A 131 -4.44 -18.09 2.11
N GLY A 132 -4.31 -16.77 2.23
CA GLY A 132 -5.41 -15.89 2.61
C GLY A 132 -6.45 -15.64 1.51
N ARG A 133 -6.10 -15.81 0.23
CA ARG A 133 -6.99 -15.50 -0.90
C ARG A 133 -8.30 -16.30 -0.93
N PRO A 134 -8.31 -17.65 -0.73
CA PRO A 134 -9.56 -18.41 -0.71
C PRO A 134 -10.52 -17.93 0.37
N TRP A 135 -10.01 -17.69 1.58
CA TRP A 135 -10.81 -17.18 2.70
C TRP A 135 -11.41 -15.80 2.40
N LEU A 136 -10.64 -14.89 1.78
CA LEU A 136 -11.15 -13.59 1.33
C LEU A 136 -12.22 -13.75 0.26
N GLY A 137 -12.08 -14.74 -0.63
CA GLY A 137 -13.09 -15.08 -1.64
C GLY A 137 -14.43 -15.47 -1.01
N GLU A 138 -14.42 -16.34 0.00
CA GLU A 138 -15.63 -16.76 0.74
C GLU A 138 -16.32 -15.57 1.43
N ILE A 139 -15.54 -14.62 1.98
CA ILE A 139 -16.10 -13.40 2.56
C ILE A 139 -16.72 -12.50 1.47
N ILE A 140 -16.11 -12.38 0.29
CA ILE A 140 -16.69 -11.61 -0.82
C ILE A 140 -18.05 -12.20 -1.22
N GLU A 141 -18.14 -13.52 -1.36
CA GLU A 141 -19.38 -14.20 -1.74
C GLU A 141 -20.48 -14.07 -0.68
N SER A 142 -20.13 -14.10 0.62
CA SER A 142 -21.11 -14.07 1.71
C SER A 142 -21.46 -12.67 2.21
N GLN A 143 -20.50 -11.73 2.23
CA GLN A 143 -20.64 -10.42 2.87
C GLN A 143 -20.32 -9.24 1.92
N GLY A 144 -19.91 -9.53 0.70
CA GLY A 144 -19.60 -8.53 -0.32
C GLY A 144 -18.22 -7.88 -0.20
N TYR A 145 -17.86 -7.13 -1.22
CA TYR A 145 -16.55 -6.47 -1.35
C TYR A 145 -16.24 -5.46 -0.25
N TYR A 146 -17.25 -4.68 0.19
CA TYR A 146 -17.08 -3.68 1.24
C TYR A 146 -16.46 -4.27 2.51
N THR A 147 -16.98 -5.41 2.96
CA THR A 147 -16.51 -6.08 4.18
C THR A 147 -15.05 -6.49 4.05
N VAL A 148 -14.64 -7.04 2.90
CA VAL A 148 -13.26 -7.45 2.66
C VAL A 148 -12.31 -6.24 2.70
N PHE A 149 -12.67 -5.14 2.06
CA PHE A 149 -11.83 -3.93 2.08
C PHE A 149 -11.73 -3.31 3.48
N MET A 150 -12.80 -3.38 4.27
CA MET A 150 -12.75 -2.96 5.68
C MET A 150 -11.86 -3.87 6.54
N ILE A 151 -11.92 -5.19 6.35
CA ILE A 151 -11.03 -6.14 7.05
C ILE A 151 -9.57 -5.86 6.67
N THR A 152 -9.27 -5.71 5.39
CA THR A 152 -7.89 -5.43 4.92
C THR A 152 -7.39 -4.06 5.40
N PHE A 153 -8.26 -3.06 5.50
CA PHE A 153 -7.91 -1.77 6.13
C PHE A 153 -7.52 -1.95 7.60
N TRP A 154 -8.31 -2.68 8.39
CA TRP A 154 -8.00 -2.93 9.81
C TRP A 154 -6.72 -3.74 9.99
N LEU A 155 -6.50 -4.76 9.14
CA LEU A 155 -5.23 -5.51 9.12
C LEU A 155 -4.04 -4.59 8.79
N GLY A 156 -4.21 -3.68 7.85
CA GLY A 156 -3.24 -2.62 7.56
C GLY A 156 -2.98 -1.73 8.77
N GLY A 157 -4.01 -1.38 9.54
CA GLY A 157 -3.89 -0.65 10.80
C GLY A 157 -3.03 -1.38 11.83
N VAL A 158 -3.21 -2.70 11.98
CA VAL A 158 -2.35 -3.52 12.84
C VAL A 158 -0.89 -3.47 12.37
N ALA A 159 -0.65 -3.59 11.06
CA ALA A 159 0.71 -3.49 10.51
C ALA A 159 1.36 -2.13 10.78
N VAL A 160 0.59 -1.04 10.71
CA VAL A 160 1.03 0.32 11.06
C VAL A 160 1.42 0.40 12.53
N VAL A 161 0.62 -0.15 13.45
CA VAL A 161 0.96 -0.20 14.88
C VAL A 161 2.25 -0.97 15.13
N LEU A 162 2.42 -2.13 14.48
CA LEU A 162 3.65 -2.92 14.60
C LEU A 162 4.87 -2.16 14.06
N SER A 163 4.71 -1.38 13.00
CA SER A 163 5.79 -0.54 12.46
C SER A 163 6.22 0.57 13.43
N ILE A 164 5.29 1.15 14.18
CA ILE A 164 5.58 2.12 15.24
C ILE A 164 6.36 1.45 16.38
N LEU A 165 5.91 0.28 16.82
CA LEU A 165 6.59 -0.46 17.89
C LEU A 165 8.04 -0.79 17.50
N GLU A 166 8.24 -1.24 16.28
CA GLU A 166 9.57 -1.53 15.76
C GLU A 166 10.43 -0.27 15.66
N TRP A 167 9.88 0.84 15.21
CA TRP A 167 10.57 2.12 15.16
C TRP A 167 11.03 2.58 16.56
N VAL A 168 10.12 2.52 17.55
CA VAL A 168 10.45 2.85 18.94
C VAL A 168 11.53 1.93 19.52
N ARG A 169 11.47 0.62 19.20
CA ARG A 169 12.48 -0.36 19.59
C ARG A 169 13.87 0.03 19.04
N GLN A 170 13.97 0.28 17.74
CA GLN A 170 15.22 0.66 17.11
C GLN A 170 15.80 1.96 17.64
N ALA A 171 14.94 2.96 17.93
CA ALA A 171 15.39 4.22 18.52
C ALA A 171 15.99 4.04 19.92
N ARG A 172 15.42 3.14 20.73
CA ARG A 172 15.95 2.81 22.07
C ARG A 172 17.30 2.08 22.00
N ASP A 173 17.44 1.12 21.09
CA ASP A 173 18.67 0.35 20.92
C ASP A 173 19.84 1.26 20.49
N THR A 174 19.57 2.25 19.63
CA THR A 174 20.58 3.23 19.19
C THR A 174 21.00 4.14 20.34
N SER A 175 20.08 4.58 21.19
CA SER A 175 20.38 5.44 22.34
C SER A 175 21.21 4.71 23.41
N GLY A 176 20.93 3.41 23.63
CA GLY A 176 21.68 2.58 24.58
C GLY A 176 23.14 2.34 24.14
N SER A 177 23.37 2.10 22.86
CA SER A 177 24.72 1.91 22.34
C SER A 177 25.58 3.19 22.39
N THR A 178 24.99 4.34 22.16
CA THR A 178 25.69 5.64 22.28
C THR A 178 26.12 5.94 23.70
N SER A 179 25.28 5.65 24.69
CA SER A 179 25.62 5.86 26.12
C SER A 179 26.74 4.93 26.60
N LEU A 180 26.81 3.70 26.09
CA LEU A 180 27.90 2.75 26.45
C LEU A 180 29.25 3.17 25.86
N VAL A 181 29.27 3.72 24.65
CA VAL A 181 30.50 4.23 24.04
C VAL A 181 31.05 5.43 24.79
N LEU A 182 30.21 6.38 25.18
CA LEU A 182 30.62 7.56 25.96
C LEU A 182 31.10 7.20 27.36
N ALA A 183 30.59 6.16 27.98
CA ALA A 183 31.03 5.69 29.30
C ALA A 183 32.36 4.89 29.27
N GLN A 184 32.86 4.51 28.09
CA GLN A 184 34.16 3.84 27.93
C GLN A 184 35.31 4.81 27.67
N ASP A 185 35.01 6.05 27.31
CA ASP A 185 36.01 7.10 27.00
C ASP A 185 36.33 7.98 28.24
N ASP A 186 35.65 7.78 29.40
CA ASP A 186 35.92 8.37 30.70
C ASP A 186 36.70 7.38 31.63
#